data_5c6b4b1ab0d8e837d34e270fda2ae673
#
_entry.id   5c6b4b1ab0d8e837d34e270fda2ae673
#
_cell.length_a   1.000
_cell.length_b   1.000
_cell.length_c   1.000
_cell.angle_alpha   90.00
_cell.angle_beta   90.00
_cell.angle_gamma   90.00
#
_symmetry.space_group_name_H-M   'P 1'
#
loop_
_entity.id
_entity.type
_entity.pdbx_description
1 polymer ?
#
loop_
_entity_poly.entity_id
_entity_poly.type
_entity_poly.pdbx_seq_one_letter_code
_entity_poly.pdbx_strand_id
1 'polypeptide(L)'
;MLKTEELKMVSEWDKTFPQSEKADHKKVTFVNRYGITLAADLYKPKNVSGKCPAIAVSGPFGAVKEQCSGLYAQTMAERGYLTIAFDPSFTGESGGNPRYMASPDINTEDFMAAVDFLSVREDVDPDKIGIIGICGWGGMALNAAALDTRIKATVAS
;
A
#
# COMPACT_ATOMS: atom_id res chain seq x y z
N MET A 1 17.49 -11.82 10.86
CA MET A 1 17.05 -10.48 10.49
C MET A 1 17.01 -10.43 8.96
N LEU A 2 15.87 -10.22 8.36
CA LEU A 2 15.76 -10.07 6.91
C LEU A 2 16.55 -8.83 6.49
N LYS A 3 17.40 -8.99 5.47
CA LYS A 3 18.20 -7.88 4.94
C LYS A 3 17.27 -7.03 4.06
N THR A 4 17.01 -5.79 4.48
CA THR A 4 16.26 -4.84 3.64
C THR A 4 17.07 -4.49 2.41
N GLU A 5 16.44 -4.55 1.24
CA GLU A 5 17.02 -4.07 0.00
C GLU A 5 16.99 -2.53 0.01
N GLU A 6 18.09 -1.88 -0.37
CA GLU A 6 18.11 -0.42 -0.51
C GLU A 6 17.46 -0.03 -1.83
N LEU A 7 16.31 0.62 -1.74
CA LEU A 7 15.53 1.02 -2.91
C LEU A 7 15.93 2.43 -3.39
N LYS A 8 15.97 2.61 -4.69
CA LYS A 8 16.13 3.94 -5.32
C LYS A 8 14.74 4.56 -5.50
N MET A 9 14.35 5.41 -4.57
CA MET A 9 13.06 6.10 -4.61
C MET A 9 13.23 7.55 -5.07
N VAL A 10 12.31 8.01 -5.91
CA VAL A 10 12.23 9.41 -6.33
C VAL A 10 11.76 10.27 -5.16
N SER A 11 12.46 11.37 -4.87
CA SER A 11 12.13 12.25 -3.73
C SER A 11 11.09 13.32 -4.07
N GLU A 12 10.94 13.65 -5.34
CA GLU A 12 10.03 14.68 -5.85
C GLU A 12 8.62 14.15 -6.02
N TRP A 13 7.65 15.06 -6.22
CA TRP A 13 6.28 14.67 -6.55
C TRP A 13 6.22 14.16 -8.00
N ASP A 14 6.12 12.85 -8.16
CA ASP A 14 6.18 12.13 -9.44
C ASP A 14 4.83 11.51 -9.85
N LYS A 15 3.72 11.92 -9.17
CA LYS A 15 2.40 11.35 -9.39
C LYS A 15 1.70 11.95 -10.61
N THR A 16 0.82 11.14 -11.22
CA THR A 16 -0.01 11.58 -12.37
C THR A 16 -1.20 12.45 -11.97
N PHE A 17 -1.31 12.81 -10.69
CA PHE A 17 -2.37 13.64 -10.12
C PHE A 17 -1.76 14.70 -9.21
N PRO A 18 -2.47 15.83 -8.97
CA PRO A 18 -1.96 16.89 -8.08
C PRO A 18 -1.92 16.46 -6.63
N GLN A 19 -0.95 17.00 -5.89
CA GLN A 19 -0.86 16.78 -4.45
C GLN A 19 -2.03 17.44 -3.71
N SER A 20 -2.63 16.72 -2.78
CA SER A 20 -3.71 17.24 -1.95
C SER A 20 -3.19 18.14 -0.84
N GLU A 21 -3.89 19.26 -0.60
CA GLU A 21 -3.65 20.12 0.56
C GLU A 21 -4.22 19.54 1.87
N LYS A 22 -5.10 18.51 1.79
CA LYS A 22 -5.80 17.92 2.94
C LYS A 22 -5.06 16.72 3.55
N ALA A 23 -4.03 16.20 2.89
CA ALA A 23 -3.25 15.08 3.36
C ALA A 23 -1.75 15.37 3.31
N ASP A 24 -1.01 14.92 4.32
CA ASP A 24 0.45 14.86 4.27
C ASP A 24 0.87 13.61 3.52
N HIS A 25 1.94 13.72 2.74
CA HIS A 25 2.50 12.63 1.96
C HIS A 25 3.97 12.36 2.33
N LYS A 26 4.33 11.09 2.37
CA LYS A 26 5.75 10.66 2.39
C LYS A 26 5.90 9.28 1.79
N LYS A 27 7.05 9.02 1.18
CA LYS A 27 7.43 7.66 0.77
C LYS A 27 7.89 6.85 1.99
N VAL A 28 7.51 5.58 2.03
CA VAL A 28 7.87 4.62 3.08
C VAL A 28 8.22 3.29 2.45
N THR A 29 8.90 2.43 3.21
CA THR A 29 9.21 1.06 2.80
C THR A 29 8.82 0.07 3.89
N PHE A 30 8.47 -1.14 3.50
CA PHE A 30 8.27 -2.28 4.39
C PHE A 30 8.70 -3.57 3.68
N VAL A 31 8.80 -4.66 4.39
CA VAL A 31 9.35 -5.92 3.86
C VAL A 31 8.31 -7.02 4.00
N ASN A 32 8.08 -7.79 2.93
CA ASN A 32 7.22 -8.95 2.98
C ASN A 32 7.97 -10.17 3.56
N ARG A 33 7.25 -11.29 3.83
CA ARG A 33 7.84 -12.50 4.42
C ARG A 33 8.92 -13.15 3.55
N TYR A 34 8.95 -12.86 2.26
CA TYR A 34 9.97 -13.36 1.33
C TYR A 34 11.24 -12.50 1.32
N GLY A 35 11.29 -11.44 2.13
CA GLY A 35 12.43 -10.53 2.22
C GLY A 35 12.49 -9.49 1.10
N ILE A 36 11.41 -9.34 0.33
CA ILE A 36 11.32 -8.32 -0.71
C ILE A 36 10.91 -7.00 -0.06
N THR A 37 11.68 -5.94 -0.30
CA THR A 37 11.37 -4.60 0.17
C THR A 37 10.36 -3.94 -0.76
N LEU A 38 9.26 -3.46 -0.22
CA LEU A 38 8.19 -2.79 -0.95
C LEU A 38 8.26 -1.28 -0.73
N ALA A 39 8.09 -0.53 -1.81
CA ALA A 39 7.97 0.93 -1.80
C ALA A 39 6.51 1.35 -1.77
N ALA A 40 6.18 2.33 -0.95
CA ALA A 40 4.83 2.85 -0.84
C ALA A 40 4.81 4.37 -0.64
N ASP A 41 3.73 4.98 -1.10
CA ASP A 41 3.31 6.33 -0.77
C ASP A 41 2.32 6.30 0.40
N LEU A 42 2.70 6.90 1.52
CA LEU A 42 1.83 7.05 2.68
C LEU A 42 1.17 8.41 2.65
N TYR A 43 -0.16 8.43 2.79
CA TYR A 43 -0.96 9.64 2.91
C TYR A 43 -1.63 9.68 4.29
N LYS A 44 -1.40 10.76 5.04
CA LYS A 44 -1.99 10.98 6.36
C LYS A 44 -2.93 12.17 6.33
N PRO A 45 -4.20 12.02 6.77
CA PRO A 45 -5.12 13.14 6.85
C PRO A 45 -4.61 14.20 7.83
N LYS A 46 -4.68 15.49 7.46
CA LYS A 46 -4.20 16.60 8.31
C LYS A 46 -5.14 16.92 9.47
N ASN A 47 -6.43 16.71 9.30
CA ASN A 47 -7.46 17.17 10.22
C ASN A 47 -8.04 16.05 11.11
N VAL A 48 -7.25 15.01 11.38
CA VAL A 48 -7.66 13.89 12.24
C VAL A 48 -6.73 13.84 13.45
N SER A 49 -7.31 13.83 14.65
CA SER A 49 -6.61 13.61 15.90
C SER A 49 -6.78 12.17 16.37
N GLY A 50 -5.69 11.58 16.91
CA GLY A 50 -5.72 10.19 17.39
C GLY A 50 -5.50 9.16 16.31
N LYS A 51 -5.98 7.94 16.55
CA LYS A 51 -5.81 6.81 15.65
C LYS A 51 -6.81 6.87 14.49
N CYS A 52 -6.32 6.66 13.26
CA CYS A 52 -7.14 6.61 12.06
C CYS A 52 -7.47 5.17 11.67
N PRO A 53 -8.63 4.90 11.06
CA PRO A 53 -8.79 3.72 10.24
C PRO A 53 -7.79 3.78 9.07
N ALA A 54 -7.33 2.62 8.59
CA ALA A 54 -6.30 2.61 7.56
C ALA A 54 -6.68 1.76 6.34
N ILE A 55 -6.10 2.09 5.18
CA ILE A 55 -6.36 1.38 3.93
C ILE A 55 -5.04 1.19 3.16
N ALA A 56 -4.76 -0.04 2.73
CA ALA A 56 -3.71 -0.33 1.76
C ALA A 56 -4.31 -0.51 0.35
N VAL A 57 -3.69 0.13 -0.64
CA VAL A 57 -4.17 0.15 -2.03
C VAL A 57 -3.08 -0.33 -2.97
N SER A 58 -3.41 -1.21 -3.92
CA SER A 58 -2.50 -1.61 -4.99
C SER A 58 -3.23 -2.02 -6.28
N GLY A 59 -2.47 -2.05 -7.38
CA GLY A 59 -2.92 -2.37 -8.73
C GLY A 59 -3.19 -1.15 -9.60
N PRO A 60 -3.58 -1.34 -10.86
CA PRO A 60 -3.72 -2.59 -11.63
C PRO A 60 -2.39 -3.19 -12.09
N PHE A 61 -2.43 -4.33 -12.83
CA PHE A 61 -1.24 -4.89 -13.46
C PHE A 61 -0.56 -3.87 -14.38
N GLY A 62 0.78 -3.78 -14.27
CA GLY A 62 1.60 -2.89 -15.08
C GLY A 62 1.54 -1.41 -14.68
N ALA A 63 0.71 -1.04 -13.69
CA ALA A 63 0.70 0.30 -13.11
C ALA A 63 1.60 0.37 -11.89
N VAL A 64 1.89 1.59 -11.47
CA VAL A 64 2.70 1.92 -10.29
C VAL A 64 1.91 2.80 -9.33
N LYS A 65 2.37 2.88 -8.07
CA LYS A 65 1.71 3.65 -7.00
C LYS A 65 1.53 5.14 -7.29
N GLU A 66 2.30 5.68 -8.23
CA GLU A 66 2.22 7.07 -8.70
C GLU A 66 0.99 7.35 -9.57
N GLN A 67 0.23 6.30 -9.92
CA GLN A 67 -0.95 6.36 -10.81
C GLN A 67 -2.25 6.16 -10.02
N CYS A 68 -3.18 5.34 -10.52
CA CYS A 68 -4.52 5.24 -9.95
C CYS A 68 -4.55 4.76 -8.49
N SER A 69 -3.69 3.81 -8.07
CA SER A 69 -3.66 3.38 -6.68
C SER A 69 -3.28 4.51 -5.72
N GLY A 70 -2.34 5.38 -6.11
CA GLY A 70 -2.00 6.58 -5.35
C GLY A 70 -3.15 7.59 -5.31
N LEU A 71 -3.85 7.80 -6.43
CA LEU A 71 -5.03 8.67 -6.47
C LEU A 71 -6.14 8.15 -5.54
N TYR A 72 -6.42 6.84 -5.55
CA TYR A 72 -7.37 6.24 -4.61
C TYR A 72 -6.94 6.44 -3.16
N ALA A 73 -5.66 6.18 -2.85
CA ALA A 73 -5.12 6.34 -1.50
C ALA A 73 -5.23 7.81 -1.04
N GLN A 74 -4.81 8.78 -1.86
CA GLN A 74 -4.94 10.20 -1.54
C GLN A 74 -6.40 10.60 -1.31
N THR A 75 -7.31 10.16 -2.19
CA THR A 75 -8.75 10.47 -2.07
C THR A 75 -9.36 9.92 -0.78
N MET A 76 -8.94 8.73 -0.35
CA MET A 76 -9.39 8.16 0.92
C MET A 76 -8.76 8.86 2.12
N ALA A 77 -7.51 9.34 1.99
CA ALA A 77 -6.88 10.15 3.03
C ALA A 77 -7.61 11.48 3.25
N GLU A 78 -8.11 12.12 2.19
CA GLU A 78 -8.95 13.32 2.29
C GLU A 78 -10.26 13.07 3.07
N ARG A 79 -10.70 11.80 3.17
CA ARG A 79 -11.89 11.36 3.89
C ARG A 79 -11.62 10.87 5.31
N GLY A 80 -10.36 11.00 5.78
CA GLY A 80 -10.00 10.71 7.17
C GLY A 80 -9.36 9.34 7.41
N TYR A 81 -9.00 8.60 6.37
CA TYR A 81 -8.24 7.36 6.49
C TYR A 81 -6.74 7.60 6.40
N LEU A 82 -5.93 6.91 7.20
CA LEU A 82 -4.51 6.81 6.91
C LEU A 82 -4.32 5.78 5.81
N THR A 83 -3.67 6.13 4.71
CA THR A 83 -3.61 5.24 3.56
C THR A 83 -2.19 5.04 3.06
N ILE A 84 -1.95 3.86 2.46
CA ILE A 84 -0.75 3.62 1.66
C ILE A 84 -1.16 3.13 0.26
N ALA A 85 -0.49 3.64 -0.78
CA ALA A 85 -0.45 3.02 -2.09
C ALA A 85 0.93 2.39 -2.26
N PHE A 86 1.01 1.10 -2.57
CA PHE A 86 2.29 0.43 -2.70
C PHE A 86 2.49 -0.18 -4.08
N ASP A 87 3.74 -0.17 -4.53
CA ASP A 87 4.17 -0.99 -5.65
C ASP A 87 4.27 -2.43 -5.18
N PRO A 88 3.66 -3.40 -5.89
CA PRO A 88 3.84 -4.81 -5.53
C PRO A 88 5.28 -5.27 -5.77
N SER A 89 5.65 -6.41 -5.18
CA SER A 89 6.90 -7.09 -5.48
C SER A 89 7.14 -7.16 -6.99
N PHE A 90 8.37 -6.93 -7.42
CA PHE A 90 8.84 -6.96 -8.83
C PHE A 90 8.43 -5.76 -9.70
N THR A 91 7.70 -4.78 -9.17
CA THR A 91 7.12 -3.66 -9.93
C THR A 91 7.56 -2.31 -9.34
N GLY A 92 7.60 -1.29 -10.19
CA GLY A 92 7.87 0.10 -9.79
C GLY A 92 9.17 0.26 -9.01
N GLU A 93 9.11 0.99 -7.90
CA GLU A 93 10.24 1.21 -6.99
C GLU A 93 10.44 0.04 -6.00
N SER A 94 9.50 -0.92 -5.89
CA SER A 94 9.67 -2.11 -5.05
C SER A 94 10.74 -3.05 -5.59
N GLY A 95 11.36 -3.80 -4.69
CA GLY A 95 12.40 -4.78 -4.99
C GLY A 95 11.88 -6.07 -5.61
N GLY A 96 12.76 -7.05 -5.63
CA GLY A 96 12.51 -8.40 -6.15
C GLY A 96 12.98 -8.62 -7.59
N ASN A 97 13.38 -9.85 -7.86
CA ASN A 97 13.82 -10.34 -9.17
C ASN A 97 13.16 -11.69 -9.49
N PRO A 98 12.82 -11.99 -10.77
CA PRO A 98 12.93 -11.09 -11.93
C PRO A 98 11.95 -9.91 -11.86
N ARG A 99 12.21 -8.83 -12.64
CA ARG A 99 11.32 -7.66 -12.69
C ARG A 99 10.10 -7.94 -13.58
N TYR A 100 9.03 -7.16 -13.35
CA TYR A 100 7.79 -7.19 -14.15
C TYR A 100 7.08 -8.56 -14.14
N MET A 101 7.18 -9.24 -13.02
CA MET A 101 6.52 -10.52 -12.78
C MET A 101 5.29 -10.32 -11.89
N ALA A 102 4.25 -11.09 -12.12
CA ALA A 102 3.14 -11.26 -11.21
C ALA A 102 3.15 -12.67 -10.64
N SER A 103 3.05 -12.78 -9.33
CA SER A 103 2.92 -14.05 -8.61
C SER A 103 1.75 -13.95 -7.64
N PRO A 104 0.64 -14.68 -7.86
CA PRO A 104 -0.51 -14.60 -6.97
C PRO A 104 -0.17 -14.80 -5.49
N ASP A 105 0.71 -15.75 -5.18
CA ASP A 105 1.13 -16.06 -3.82
C ASP A 105 1.91 -14.91 -3.19
N ILE A 106 2.94 -14.40 -3.90
CA ILE A 106 3.80 -13.31 -3.40
C ILE A 106 3.02 -12.00 -3.33
N ASN A 107 2.21 -11.71 -4.34
CA ASN A 107 1.46 -10.45 -4.38
C ASN A 107 0.25 -10.44 -3.43
N THR A 108 -0.31 -11.60 -3.08
CA THR A 108 -1.25 -11.73 -1.95
C THR A 108 -0.54 -11.40 -0.63
N GLU A 109 0.68 -11.90 -0.44
CA GLU A 109 1.51 -11.59 0.73
C GLU A 109 1.87 -10.10 0.81
N ASP A 110 2.08 -9.42 -0.33
CA ASP A 110 2.37 -7.98 -0.33
C ASP A 110 1.25 -7.17 0.35
N PHE A 111 -0.04 -7.56 0.18
CA PHE A 111 -1.14 -6.97 0.94
C PHE A 111 -1.07 -7.28 2.44
N MET A 112 -0.72 -8.52 2.81
CA MET A 112 -0.59 -8.88 4.23
C MET A 112 0.58 -8.14 4.89
N ALA A 113 1.70 -7.98 4.19
CA ALA A 113 2.83 -7.16 4.63
C ALA A 113 2.46 -5.67 4.78
N ALA A 114 1.62 -5.15 3.90
CA ALA A 114 1.07 -3.80 4.04
C ALA A 114 0.19 -3.66 5.28
N VAL A 115 -0.61 -4.69 5.61
CA VAL A 115 -1.39 -4.75 6.85
C VAL A 115 -0.48 -4.85 8.08
N ASP A 116 0.61 -5.63 8.03
CA ASP A 116 1.63 -5.67 9.08
C ASP A 116 2.19 -4.28 9.35
N PHE A 117 2.61 -3.59 8.29
CA PHE A 117 3.15 -2.24 8.38
C PHE A 117 2.15 -1.25 9.01
N LEU A 118 0.88 -1.31 8.61
CA LEU A 118 -0.16 -0.43 9.13
C LEU A 118 -0.51 -0.75 10.59
N SER A 119 -0.61 -2.03 10.94
CA SER A 119 -1.11 -2.49 12.26
C SER A 119 -0.19 -2.11 13.43
N VAL A 120 1.11 -1.94 13.19
CA VAL A 120 2.09 -1.58 14.23
C VAL A 120 2.30 -0.07 14.40
N ARG A 121 1.60 0.74 13.61
CA ARG A 121 1.72 2.21 13.67
C ARG A 121 0.91 2.78 14.83
N GLU A 122 1.47 3.74 15.52
CA GLU A 122 0.82 4.40 16.66
C GLU A 122 -0.39 5.26 16.24
N ASP A 123 -0.40 5.74 14.98
CA ASP A 123 -1.46 6.58 14.42
C ASP A 123 -2.54 5.79 13.66
N VAL A 124 -2.52 4.46 13.71
CA VAL A 124 -3.51 3.57 13.09
C VAL A 124 -4.34 2.84 14.15
N ASP A 125 -5.64 2.72 13.91
CA ASP A 125 -6.51 1.81 14.65
C ASP A 125 -6.39 0.39 14.04
N PRO A 126 -5.71 -0.55 14.71
CA PRO A 126 -5.44 -1.87 14.15
C PRO A 126 -6.71 -2.72 13.93
N ASP A 127 -7.83 -2.35 14.57
CA ASP A 127 -9.11 -3.02 14.39
C ASP A 127 -9.93 -2.45 13.21
N LYS A 128 -9.38 -1.46 12.49
CA LYS A 128 -10.03 -0.78 11.36
C LYS A 128 -9.10 -0.67 10.16
N ILE A 129 -8.58 -1.80 9.69
CA ILE A 129 -7.73 -1.85 8.50
C ILE A 129 -8.51 -2.47 7.35
N GLY A 130 -8.54 -1.78 6.22
CA GLY A 130 -9.12 -2.26 4.96
C GLY A 130 -8.09 -2.30 3.84
N ILE A 131 -8.45 -2.96 2.74
CA ILE A 131 -7.62 -3.01 1.53
C ILE A 131 -8.44 -2.73 0.29
N ILE A 132 -7.80 -2.16 -0.74
CA ILE A 132 -8.37 -1.95 -2.07
C ILE A 132 -7.44 -2.58 -3.10
N GLY A 133 -7.95 -3.56 -3.83
CA GLY A 133 -7.27 -4.16 -4.98
C GLY A 133 -7.95 -3.75 -6.29
N ILE A 134 -7.17 -3.20 -7.23
CA ILE A 134 -7.67 -2.68 -8.49
C ILE A 134 -7.33 -3.64 -9.63
N CYS A 135 -8.31 -3.97 -10.49
CA CYS A 135 -8.15 -4.88 -11.62
C CYS A 135 -7.69 -6.29 -11.15
N GLY A 136 -6.61 -6.85 -11.69
CA GLY A 136 -6.09 -8.15 -11.25
C GLY A 136 -5.71 -8.21 -9.76
N TRP A 137 -5.37 -7.08 -9.15
CA TRP A 137 -5.11 -6.98 -7.71
C TRP A 137 -6.36 -7.12 -6.85
N GLY A 138 -7.56 -7.00 -7.43
CA GLY A 138 -8.81 -7.34 -6.76
C GLY A 138 -8.84 -8.81 -6.31
N GLY A 139 -8.35 -9.74 -7.14
CA GLY A 139 -8.20 -11.15 -6.79
C GLY A 139 -7.21 -11.38 -5.65
N MET A 140 -6.05 -10.69 -5.67
CA MET A 140 -5.03 -10.76 -4.60
C MET A 140 -5.59 -10.19 -3.29
N ALA A 141 -6.34 -9.09 -3.35
CA ALA A 141 -6.99 -8.49 -2.18
C ALA A 141 -8.01 -9.44 -1.54
N LEU A 142 -8.87 -10.08 -2.34
CA LEU A 142 -9.83 -11.07 -1.84
C LEU A 142 -9.11 -12.25 -1.18
N ASN A 143 -8.04 -12.72 -1.79
CA ASN A 143 -7.24 -13.82 -1.26
C ASN A 143 -6.56 -13.43 0.06
N ALA A 144 -5.98 -12.23 0.16
CA ALA A 144 -5.41 -11.70 1.40
C ALA A 144 -6.47 -11.58 2.50
N ALA A 145 -7.67 -11.07 2.18
CA ALA A 145 -8.77 -10.96 3.13
C ALA A 145 -9.28 -12.31 3.66
N ALA A 146 -9.20 -13.36 2.84
CA ALA A 146 -9.54 -14.72 3.26
C ALA A 146 -8.51 -15.32 4.23
N LEU A 147 -7.25 -14.87 4.17
CA LEU A 147 -6.12 -15.40 4.94
C LEU A 147 -5.80 -14.58 6.19
N ASP A 148 -6.04 -13.26 6.17
CA ASP A 148 -5.67 -12.34 7.24
C ASP A 148 -6.90 -11.72 7.90
N THR A 149 -7.23 -12.17 9.10
CA THR A 149 -8.40 -11.73 9.88
C THR A 149 -8.33 -10.28 10.36
N ARG A 150 -7.18 -9.62 10.24
CA ARG A 150 -7.00 -8.19 10.55
C ARG A 150 -7.60 -7.29 9.47
N ILE A 151 -7.82 -7.83 8.27
CA ILE A 151 -8.49 -7.11 7.17
C ILE A 151 -10.00 -7.09 7.44
N LYS A 152 -10.54 -5.90 7.73
CA LYS A 152 -11.96 -5.73 8.11
C LYS A 152 -12.87 -5.35 6.95
N ALA A 153 -12.30 -4.80 5.89
CA ALA A 153 -13.03 -4.44 4.68
C ALA A 153 -12.14 -4.62 3.45
N THR A 154 -12.73 -5.08 2.37
CA THR A 154 -12.02 -5.29 1.10
C THR A 154 -12.85 -4.76 -0.05
N VAL A 155 -12.21 -3.97 -0.90
CA VAL A 155 -12.76 -3.56 -2.19
C VAL A 155 -11.95 -4.22 -3.29
N ALA A 156 -12.62 -4.99 -4.15
CA ALA A 156 -12.09 -5.54 -5.38
C ALA A 156 -12.79 -4.83 -6.55
N SER A 157 -12.04 -4.03 -7.32
CA SER A 157 -12.55 -3.23 -8.44
C SER A 157 -11.98 -3.71 -9.78
#